data_7d2ad832b9d1a5868b03d5b3ed73d326
#
_entry.id   7d2ad832b9d1a5868b03d5b3ed73d326
#
_cell.length_a   1.000
_cell.length_b   1.000
_cell.length_c   1.000
_cell.angle_alpha   90.00
_cell.angle_beta   90.00
_cell.angle_gamma   90.00
#
_symmetry.space_group_name_H-M   'P 1'
#
loop_
_entity.id
_entity.type
_entity.pdbx_description
1 polymer ?
#
loop_
_entity_poly.entity_id
_entity_poly.type
_entity_poly.pdbx_seq_one_letter_code
_entity_poly.pdbx_strand_id
1 'polypeptide(L)' 'KQIDFVLADEQVEGRRRLFTINIVIDGEVITSQKGFTKKDASQIAAQKAIEILQIT' A
#
# COMPACT_ATOMS: atom_id res chain seq x y z
N LYS A 1 6.84 -7.08 15.12
CA LYS A 1 6.92 -5.95 14.19
C LYS A 1 5.55 -5.36 13.97
N GLN A 2 5.49 -4.05 13.92
CA GLN A 2 4.25 -3.36 13.68
C GLN A 2 4.16 -2.97 12.20
N ILE A 3 3.09 -3.39 11.55
CA ILE A 3 2.85 -3.11 10.14
C ILE A 3 1.66 -2.17 10.03
N ASP A 4 1.86 -1.05 9.34
CA ASP A 4 0.80 -0.09 9.09
C ASP A 4 0.65 0.14 7.60
N PHE A 5 -0.59 0.35 7.18
CA PHE A 5 -0.91 0.73 5.81
C PHE A 5 -1.42 2.16 5.84
N VAL A 6 -0.71 3.05 5.17
CA VAL A 6 -1.02 4.48 5.18
C VAL A 6 -1.39 4.93 3.78
N LEU A 7 -2.56 5.59 3.66
CA LEU A 7 -2.94 6.21 2.39
C LEU A 7 -2.04 7.41 2.15
N ALA A 8 -1.13 7.28 1.20
CA ALA A 8 -0.13 8.30 0.92
C ALA A 8 -0.59 9.33 -0.10
N ASP A 9 -1.39 8.91 -1.08
CA ASP A 9 -1.81 9.80 -2.14
C ASP A 9 -3.11 9.31 -2.77
N GLU A 10 -3.84 10.25 -3.35
CA GLU A 10 -5.05 9.96 -4.10
C GLU A 10 -5.04 10.87 -5.33
N GLN A 11 -5.00 10.28 -6.51
CA GLN A 11 -5.01 11.02 -7.77
C GLN A 11 -6.29 10.73 -8.53
N VAL A 12 -6.85 11.75 -9.16
CA VAL A 12 -8.02 11.61 -10.01
C VAL A 12 -7.60 11.93 -11.44
N GLU A 13 -7.74 10.95 -12.34
CA GLU A 13 -7.49 11.14 -13.76
C GLU A 13 -8.76 10.80 -14.53
N GLY A 14 -9.47 11.85 -14.99
CA GLY A 14 -10.74 11.66 -15.67
C GLY A 14 -11.74 10.95 -14.78
N ARG A 15 -12.14 9.74 -15.16
CA ARG A 15 -13.11 8.93 -14.42
C ARG A 15 -12.44 7.93 -13.47
N ARG A 16 -11.12 7.92 -13.41
CA ARG A 16 -10.39 6.95 -12.62
C ARG A 16 -9.76 7.61 -11.41
N ARG A 17 -9.74 6.89 -10.31
CA ARG A 17 -9.01 7.29 -9.12
C ARG A 17 -7.87 6.32 -8.89
N LEU A 18 -6.72 6.85 -8.54
CA LEU A 18 -5.55 6.05 -8.21
C LEU A 18 -5.16 6.33 -6.76
N PHE A 19 -5.16 5.28 -5.96
CA PHE A 19 -4.79 5.37 -4.55
C PHE A 19 -3.41 4.78 -4.36
N THR A 20 -2.59 5.45 -3.56
CA THR A 20 -1.26 4.95 -3.20
C THR A 20 -1.25 4.64 -1.71
N ILE A 21 -0.91 3.39 -1.38
CA ILE A 21 -0.79 2.93 0.00
C ILE A 21 0.68 2.67 0.29
N ASN A 22 1.20 3.30 1.33
CA ASN A 22 2.54 3.02 1.84
C ASN A 22 2.48 1.91 2.86
N ILE A 23 3.39 0.96 2.73
CA ILE A 23 3.57 -0.08 3.75
C ILE A 23 4.67 0.38 4.69
N VAL A 24 4.30 0.58 5.95
CA VAL A 24 5.21 1.06 6.99
C VAL A 24 5.43 -0.07 7.99
N ILE A 25 6.70 -0.41 8.21
CA ILE A 25 7.08 -1.44 9.19
C ILE A 25 8.00 -0.78 10.20
N ASP A 26 7.58 -0.83 11.48
CA ASP A 26 8.32 -0.24 12.60
C ASP A 26 8.65 1.24 12.37
N GLY A 27 7.71 1.98 11.78
CA GLY A 27 7.87 3.41 11.52
C GLY A 27 8.64 3.77 10.26
N GLU A 28 9.05 2.77 9.46
CA GLU A 28 9.80 3.00 8.24
C GLU A 28 8.98 2.59 7.01
N VAL A 29 8.93 3.48 6.02
CA VAL A 29 8.25 3.18 4.76
C VAL A 29 9.10 2.20 3.95
N ILE A 30 8.59 0.99 3.76
CA ILE A 30 9.31 -0.06 3.05
C ILE A 30 9.00 -0.03 1.57
N THR A 31 7.72 0.13 1.22
CA THR A 31 7.30 0.14 -0.18
C THR A 31 5.96 0.86 -0.32
N SER A 32 5.62 1.21 -1.55
CA SER A 32 4.34 1.84 -1.89
C SER A 32 3.64 1.02 -2.97
N GLN A 33 2.33 0.87 -2.84
CA GLN A 33 1.53 0.13 -3.81
C GLN A 33 0.37 0.99 -4.28
N LYS A 34 0.01 0.85 -5.55
CA LYS A 34 -1.06 1.63 -6.17
C LYS A 34 -2.20 0.73 -6.61
N GLY A 35 -3.41 1.24 -6.53
CA GLY A 35 -4.60 0.54 -6.99
C GLY A 35 -5.69 1.55 -7.36
N PHE A 36 -6.64 1.09 -8.17
CA PHE A 36 -7.73 1.95 -8.64
C PHE A 36 -8.84 2.14 -7.62
N THR A 37 -8.87 1.34 -6.58
CA THR A 37 -9.76 1.51 -5.42
C THR A 37 -8.96 1.34 -4.16
N LYS A 38 -9.51 1.85 -3.03
CA LYS A 38 -8.88 1.64 -1.73
C LYS A 38 -8.74 0.16 -1.41
N LYS A 39 -9.77 -0.61 -1.77
CA LYS A 39 -9.76 -2.05 -1.55
C LYS A 39 -8.64 -2.73 -2.35
N ASP A 40 -8.53 -2.41 -3.63
CA ASP A 40 -7.48 -2.98 -4.49
C ASP A 40 -6.10 -2.60 -3.98
N ALA A 41 -5.88 -1.32 -3.67
CA ALA A 41 -4.60 -0.85 -3.15
C ALA A 41 -4.25 -1.55 -1.84
N SER A 42 -5.23 -1.72 -0.95
CA SER A 42 -5.02 -2.38 0.34
C SER A 42 -4.70 -3.86 0.15
N GLN A 43 -5.36 -4.55 -0.79
CA GLN A 43 -5.09 -5.96 -1.07
C GLN A 43 -3.69 -6.15 -1.63
N ILE A 44 -3.29 -5.31 -2.56
CA ILE A 44 -1.94 -5.36 -3.15
C ILE A 44 -0.90 -5.08 -2.05
N ALA A 45 -1.14 -4.08 -1.23
CA ALA A 45 -0.24 -3.74 -0.13
C ALA A 45 -0.13 -4.88 0.88
N ALA A 46 -1.25 -5.52 1.24
CA ALA A 46 -1.25 -6.64 2.17
C ALA A 46 -0.46 -7.82 1.62
N GLN A 47 -0.66 -8.13 0.34
CA GLN A 47 0.08 -9.22 -0.31
C GLN A 47 1.57 -8.93 -0.35
N LYS A 48 1.95 -7.68 -0.64
CA LYS A 48 3.34 -7.27 -0.66
C LYS A 48 3.98 -7.37 0.73
N ALA A 49 3.24 -6.99 1.76
CA ALA A 49 3.71 -7.10 3.14
C ALA A 49 3.97 -8.55 3.52
N ILE A 50 3.10 -9.47 3.10
CA ILE A 50 3.29 -10.90 3.36
C ILE A 50 4.57 -11.39 2.67
N GLU A 51 4.79 -11.00 1.42
CA GLU A 51 6.00 -11.36 0.68
C GLU A 51 7.26 -10.86 1.40
N ILE A 52 7.24 -9.62 1.85
CA ILE A 52 8.38 -9.03 2.55
C ILE A 52 8.67 -9.81 3.85
N LEU A 53 7.63 -10.16 4.60
CA LEU A 53 7.79 -10.87 5.85
C LEU A 53 8.23 -12.32 5.66
N GLN A 54 7.87 -12.95 4.54
CA GLN A 54 8.27 -14.32 4.25
C GLN A 54 9.72 -14.45 3.85
N ILE A 55 10.30 -13.40 3.30
CA ILE A 55 11.70 -13.42 2.86
C ILE A 55 12.64 -13.31 4.05
N THR A 56 12.17 -12.74 5.13
CA THR A 56 12.96 -12.65 6.35
C THR A 56 12.64 -13.84 7.28
#